data_31635957446314683abcdaafe8ea6f34
#
_entry.id   31635957446314683abcdaafe8ea6f34
#
_cell.length_a   1.000
_cell.length_b   1.000
_cell.length_c   1.000
_cell.angle_alpha   90.00
_cell.angle_beta   90.00
_cell.angle_gamma   90.00
#
_symmetry.space_group_name_H-M   'P 1'
#
loop_
_entity.id
_entity.type
_entity.pdbx_description
1 polymer ?
#
loop_
_entity_poly.entity_id
_entity_poly.type
_entity_poly.pdbx_seq_one_letter_code
_entity_poly.pdbx_strand_id
1 'polypeptide(L)'
;MKLFKSLISVLFSAALLLSATNSFAIDKIHFLIGGGAGGGWDGTARGTGEALTKAGFLKSASFENMSGGGGGKALAYLINNPHENTLLVQSTPLVLRSITRHKGYIKGTGTLSYKDVMPIAGVIGDYGAIAVAKDSPYNNFSDVVAAYKADPSSVKMAGGSVRGSMDHLIGALAFQAAGANPNDVIYVPYDAGGKALAGLLSGETQIISTGLGELMGARDQVKIIGITAPDRVADAPDAPTLKEQGFDVQFVNWRGFFGPKSMSGGDYYKIAKMLGDVQKTPEWEAVRKRNAWVNIYNPGKKFDEFLQKQTEEMTALMKKLGVI
;
A
#
# COMPACT_ATOMS: atom_id res chain seq x y z
N MET A 1 20.04 -59.61 28.78
CA MET A 1 20.26 -59.33 27.36
C MET A 1 19.02 -58.87 26.58
N LYS A 2 17.80 -59.22 26.93
CA LYS A 2 16.56 -58.80 26.22
C LYS A 2 16.10 -57.38 26.55
N LEU A 3 16.35 -56.84 27.76
CA LEU A 3 15.97 -55.46 28.13
C LEU A 3 16.85 -54.38 27.46
N PHE A 4 18.13 -54.67 27.15
CA PHE A 4 19.01 -53.71 26.51
C PHE A 4 18.69 -53.46 25.01
N LYS A 5 18.12 -54.47 24.33
CA LYS A 5 17.70 -54.34 22.92
C LYS A 5 16.44 -53.49 22.75
N SER A 6 15.54 -53.47 23.78
CA SER A 6 14.28 -52.71 23.76
C SER A 6 14.53 -51.19 23.93
N LEU A 7 15.50 -50.82 24.77
CA LEU A 7 15.85 -49.38 24.99
C LEU A 7 16.47 -48.71 23.76
N ILE A 8 17.31 -49.46 23.01
CA ILE A 8 17.97 -48.93 21.82
C ILE A 8 16.97 -48.71 20.67
N SER A 9 15.97 -49.58 20.53
CA SER A 9 14.90 -49.45 19.53
C SER A 9 13.97 -48.26 19.78
N VAL A 10 13.68 -47.91 21.05
CA VAL A 10 12.84 -46.77 21.40
C VAL A 10 13.60 -45.44 21.18
N LEU A 11 14.89 -45.38 21.48
CA LEU A 11 15.73 -44.20 21.24
C LEU A 11 15.94 -43.92 19.73
N PHE A 12 16.03 -44.97 18.90
CA PHE A 12 16.15 -44.82 17.43
C PHE A 12 14.84 -44.36 16.78
N SER A 13 13.68 -44.78 17.30
CA SER A 13 12.37 -44.35 16.82
C SER A 13 12.05 -42.89 17.23
N ALA A 14 12.51 -42.44 18.39
CA ALA A 14 12.34 -41.06 18.85
C ALA A 14 13.25 -40.07 18.07
N ALA A 15 14.46 -40.51 17.64
CA ALA A 15 15.36 -39.69 16.81
C ALA A 15 14.86 -39.52 15.37
N LEU A 16 14.09 -40.47 14.82
CA LEU A 16 13.49 -40.36 13.48
C LEU A 16 12.25 -39.46 13.44
N LEU A 17 11.58 -39.23 14.55
CA LEU A 17 10.41 -38.34 14.64
C LEU A 17 10.78 -36.85 14.75
N LEU A 18 12.04 -36.54 15.11
CA LEU A 18 12.54 -35.15 15.17
C LEU A 18 13.14 -34.64 13.83
N SER A 19 13.29 -35.50 12.84
CA SER A 19 13.88 -35.13 11.54
C SER A 19 12.87 -34.79 10.45
N ALA A 20 11.57 -34.77 10.75
CA ALA A 20 10.51 -34.64 9.74
C ALA A 20 9.90 -33.22 9.64
N THR A 21 10.51 -32.19 10.18
CA THR A 21 9.92 -30.84 10.19
C THR A 21 10.67 -29.76 9.44
N ASN A 22 11.52 -30.08 8.47
CA ASN A 22 12.25 -29.06 7.74
C ASN A 22 12.21 -29.20 6.20
N SER A 23 11.07 -29.44 5.61
CA SER A 23 11.04 -29.61 4.15
C SER A 23 10.10 -28.66 3.39
N PHE A 24 9.76 -27.46 3.91
CA PHE A 24 8.92 -26.53 3.12
C PHE A 24 9.08 -25.06 3.49
N ALA A 25 10.23 -24.61 3.93
CA ALA A 25 10.44 -23.19 4.20
C ALA A 25 10.74 -22.47 2.88
N ILE A 26 10.02 -21.40 2.58
CA ILE A 26 10.44 -20.44 1.57
C ILE A 26 11.55 -19.60 2.22
N ASP A 27 12.79 -19.81 1.79
CA ASP A 27 13.96 -19.17 2.39
C ASP A 27 14.10 -17.69 1.97
N LYS A 28 13.64 -17.38 0.76
CA LYS A 28 13.87 -16.06 0.14
C LYS A 28 12.62 -15.59 -0.62
N ILE A 29 12.33 -14.31 -0.50
CA ILE A 29 11.33 -13.62 -1.34
C ILE A 29 12.00 -12.43 -2.02
N HIS A 30 11.72 -12.25 -3.31
CA HIS A 30 12.03 -11.06 -4.08
C HIS A 30 10.77 -10.18 -4.16
N PHE A 31 10.83 -8.97 -3.64
CA PHE A 31 9.75 -8.01 -3.71
C PHE A 31 9.94 -7.08 -4.92
N LEU A 32 9.04 -7.18 -5.90
CA LEU A 32 8.97 -6.30 -7.05
C LEU A 32 8.04 -5.12 -6.71
N ILE A 33 8.54 -3.90 -6.87
CA ILE A 33 7.90 -2.68 -6.41
C ILE A 33 7.62 -1.78 -7.62
N GLY A 34 6.35 -1.56 -7.95
CA GLY A 34 5.92 -0.78 -9.12
C GLY A 34 6.06 0.74 -9.00
N GLY A 35 6.71 1.23 -7.95
CA GLY A 35 6.92 2.65 -7.65
C GLY A 35 8.33 2.98 -7.22
N GLY A 36 8.62 4.27 -7.08
CA GLY A 36 9.91 4.78 -6.62
C GLY A 36 10.18 4.48 -5.14
N ALA A 37 11.47 4.56 -4.76
CA ALA A 37 11.88 4.42 -3.37
C ALA A 37 11.26 5.50 -2.48
N GLY A 38 10.91 5.12 -1.24
CA GLY A 38 10.25 6.01 -0.27
C GLY A 38 8.75 6.21 -0.50
N GLY A 39 8.15 5.58 -1.54
CA GLY A 39 6.70 5.57 -1.74
C GLY A 39 6.02 4.45 -0.95
N GLY A 40 4.69 4.49 -0.88
CA GLY A 40 3.91 3.55 -0.07
C GLY A 40 4.09 2.07 -0.45
N TRP A 41 4.26 1.75 -1.72
CA TRP A 41 4.57 0.37 -2.14
C TRP A 41 5.97 -0.06 -1.68
N ASP A 42 6.95 0.83 -1.76
CA ASP A 42 8.32 0.57 -1.29
C ASP A 42 8.34 0.33 0.21
N GLY A 43 7.69 1.22 0.99
CA GLY A 43 7.54 1.07 2.43
C GLY A 43 6.84 -0.23 2.83
N THR A 44 5.77 -0.62 2.11
CA THR A 44 5.04 -1.87 2.38
C THR A 44 5.90 -3.11 2.11
N ALA A 45 6.58 -3.16 0.97
CA ALA A 45 7.44 -4.29 0.61
C ALA A 45 8.61 -4.43 1.59
N ARG A 46 9.33 -3.32 1.87
CA ARG A 46 10.48 -3.32 2.80
C ARG A 46 10.06 -3.61 4.24
N GLY A 47 8.98 -3.00 4.72
CA GLY A 47 8.45 -3.27 6.05
C GLY A 47 8.00 -4.72 6.24
N THR A 48 7.33 -5.29 5.22
CA THR A 48 6.95 -6.71 5.25
C THR A 48 8.18 -7.62 5.23
N GLY A 49 9.14 -7.36 4.35
CA GLY A 49 10.39 -8.13 4.28
C GLY A 49 11.23 -8.01 5.55
N GLU A 50 11.29 -6.82 6.16
CA GLU A 50 11.93 -6.58 7.45
C GLU A 50 11.29 -7.44 8.55
N ALA A 51 9.96 -7.39 8.69
CA ALA A 51 9.25 -8.14 9.70
C ALA A 51 9.40 -9.66 9.51
N LEU A 52 9.24 -10.15 8.27
CA LEU A 52 9.41 -11.57 7.93
C LEU A 52 10.81 -12.08 8.25
N THR A 53 11.84 -11.30 7.95
CA THR A 53 13.23 -11.68 8.21
C THR A 53 13.57 -11.64 9.70
N LYS A 54 13.16 -10.58 10.41
CA LYS A 54 13.41 -10.44 11.86
C LYS A 54 12.65 -11.49 12.68
N ALA A 55 11.43 -11.83 12.28
CA ALA A 55 10.64 -12.87 12.93
C ALA A 55 11.04 -14.30 12.53
N GLY A 56 12.05 -14.48 11.67
CA GLY A 56 12.60 -15.77 11.30
C GLY A 56 11.76 -16.57 10.29
N PHE A 57 10.79 -15.94 9.62
CA PHE A 57 10.00 -16.59 8.55
C PHE A 57 10.78 -16.69 7.24
N LEU A 58 11.73 -15.77 7.00
CA LEU A 58 12.61 -15.76 5.83
C LEU A 58 14.08 -15.67 6.28
N LYS A 59 14.98 -16.29 5.51
CA LYS A 59 16.42 -16.06 5.65
C LYS A 59 16.82 -14.71 5.06
N SER A 60 16.18 -14.30 3.95
CA SER A 60 16.45 -13.00 3.32
C SER A 60 15.28 -12.50 2.46
N ALA A 61 15.20 -11.19 2.31
CA ALA A 61 14.34 -10.51 1.37
C ALA A 61 15.18 -9.63 0.44
N SER A 62 14.81 -9.57 -0.84
CA SER A 62 15.40 -8.63 -1.80
C SER A 62 14.32 -7.74 -2.41
N PHE A 63 14.71 -6.54 -2.86
CA PHE A 63 13.77 -5.50 -3.27
C PHE A 63 14.24 -4.86 -4.58
N GLU A 64 13.31 -4.73 -5.53
CA GLU A 64 13.56 -4.05 -6.80
C GLU A 64 12.46 -3.02 -7.08
N ASN A 65 12.85 -1.76 -7.24
CA ASN A 65 11.96 -0.68 -7.66
C ASN A 65 11.95 -0.59 -9.19
N MET A 66 10.78 -0.81 -9.78
CA MET A 66 10.56 -0.75 -11.23
C MET A 66 9.42 0.23 -11.55
N SER A 67 9.68 1.52 -11.37
CA SER A 67 8.70 2.59 -11.63
C SER A 67 8.31 2.68 -13.11
N GLY A 68 7.08 3.08 -13.35
CA GLY A 68 6.56 3.39 -14.69
C GLY A 68 5.12 2.96 -14.90
N GLY A 69 4.37 3.79 -15.62
CA GLY A 69 2.97 3.54 -15.99
C GLY A 69 2.05 3.26 -14.81
N GLY A 70 2.22 3.94 -13.66
CA GLY A 70 1.41 3.69 -12.44
C GLY A 70 1.50 2.25 -11.94
N GLY A 71 2.71 1.67 -11.94
CA GLY A 71 2.98 0.28 -11.54
C GLY A 71 2.81 -0.76 -12.64
N GLY A 72 2.40 -0.35 -13.85
CA GLY A 72 2.16 -1.27 -14.96
C GLY A 72 3.42 -1.88 -15.55
N LYS A 73 4.57 -1.18 -15.49
CA LYS A 73 5.85 -1.75 -15.91
C LYS A 73 6.22 -2.97 -15.07
N ALA A 74 6.14 -2.87 -13.76
CA ALA A 74 6.41 -3.99 -12.84
C ALA A 74 5.38 -5.12 -13.02
N LEU A 75 4.11 -4.79 -13.21
CA LEU A 75 3.06 -5.78 -13.50
C LEU A 75 3.37 -6.57 -14.78
N ALA A 76 3.69 -5.89 -15.88
CA ALA A 76 4.05 -6.51 -17.14
C ALA A 76 5.34 -7.36 -17.00
N TYR A 77 6.31 -6.87 -16.23
CA TYR A 77 7.54 -7.61 -15.98
C TYR A 77 7.26 -8.93 -15.25
N LEU A 78 6.46 -8.93 -14.16
CA LEU A 78 6.11 -10.16 -13.45
C LEU A 78 5.39 -11.18 -14.35
N ILE A 79 4.49 -10.70 -15.23
CA ILE A 79 3.73 -11.57 -16.15
C ILE A 79 4.66 -12.22 -17.18
N ASN A 80 5.61 -11.46 -17.73
CA ASN A 80 6.52 -11.93 -18.78
C ASN A 80 7.74 -12.68 -18.24
N ASN A 81 8.10 -12.47 -16.97
CA ASN A 81 9.25 -13.09 -16.29
C ASN A 81 8.79 -13.71 -14.96
N PRO A 82 7.97 -14.76 -15.00
CA PRO A 82 7.43 -15.36 -13.77
C PRO A 82 8.51 -16.12 -13.01
N HIS A 83 8.68 -15.77 -11.72
CA HIS A 83 9.51 -16.50 -10.76
C HIS A 83 8.69 -16.76 -9.49
N GLU A 84 8.67 -18.00 -9.01
CA GLU A 84 7.78 -18.45 -7.92
C GLU A 84 7.94 -17.66 -6.62
N ASN A 85 9.16 -17.20 -6.30
CA ASN A 85 9.46 -16.44 -5.09
C ASN A 85 9.43 -14.92 -5.30
N THR A 86 8.83 -14.43 -6.39
CA THR A 86 8.67 -13.00 -6.66
C THR A 86 7.26 -12.57 -6.28
N LEU A 87 7.16 -11.55 -5.42
CA LEU A 87 5.90 -10.92 -5.02
C LEU A 87 5.86 -9.47 -5.50
N LEU A 88 4.87 -9.15 -6.31
CA LEU A 88 4.55 -7.78 -6.70
C LEU A 88 3.69 -7.14 -5.61
N VAL A 89 4.12 -6.01 -5.06
CA VAL A 89 3.27 -5.19 -4.20
C VAL A 89 2.37 -4.29 -5.04
N GLN A 90 1.07 -4.27 -4.70
CA GLN A 90 0.07 -3.45 -5.38
C GLN A 90 -1.00 -2.94 -4.40
N SER A 91 -1.83 -2.03 -4.90
CA SER A 91 -2.92 -1.41 -4.14
C SER A 91 -4.06 -0.96 -5.06
N THR A 92 -4.93 -0.08 -4.59
CA THR A 92 -6.06 0.49 -5.33
C THR A 92 -5.74 0.90 -6.79
N PRO A 93 -4.56 1.45 -7.16
CA PRO A 93 -4.22 1.74 -8.56
C PRO A 93 -4.34 0.54 -9.50
N LEU A 94 -4.11 -0.68 -9.02
CA LEU A 94 -4.28 -1.89 -9.85
C LEU A 94 -5.76 -2.13 -10.20
N VAL A 95 -6.67 -1.82 -9.28
CA VAL A 95 -8.13 -1.87 -9.51
C VAL A 95 -8.56 -0.74 -10.46
N LEU A 96 -8.09 0.49 -10.21
CA LEU A 96 -8.38 1.65 -11.07
C LEU A 96 -7.95 1.40 -12.52
N ARG A 97 -6.79 0.78 -12.72
CA ARG A 97 -6.32 0.34 -14.04
C ARG A 97 -7.32 -0.61 -14.73
N SER A 98 -7.87 -1.57 -14.01
CA SER A 98 -8.85 -2.51 -14.53
C SER A 98 -10.13 -1.83 -15.01
N ILE A 99 -10.53 -0.74 -14.33
CA ILE A 99 -11.72 0.05 -14.66
C ILE A 99 -11.48 0.96 -15.87
N THR A 100 -10.30 1.59 -15.93
CA THR A 100 -10.00 2.67 -16.91
C THR A 100 -9.25 2.19 -18.15
N ARG A 101 -8.94 0.91 -18.24
CA ARG A 101 -8.13 0.31 -19.32
C ARG A 101 -8.59 0.67 -20.74
N HIS A 102 -9.90 0.82 -20.95
CA HIS A 102 -10.47 1.15 -22.26
C HIS A 102 -10.43 2.65 -22.61
N LYS A 103 -10.16 3.53 -21.62
CA LYS A 103 -10.15 4.98 -21.79
C LYS A 103 -8.74 5.59 -21.85
N GLY A 104 -7.68 4.76 -21.83
CA GLY A 104 -6.30 5.23 -21.86
C GLY A 104 -5.89 6.08 -20.65
N TYR A 105 -6.67 6.03 -19.56
CA TYR A 105 -6.52 6.87 -18.37
C TYR A 105 -5.13 6.71 -17.71
N ILE A 106 -4.58 5.50 -17.74
CA ILE A 106 -3.20 5.23 -17.32
C ILE A 106 -2.44 4.79 -18.58
N LYS A 107 -1.77 5.74 -19.24
CA LYS A 107 -1.02 5.48 -20.46
C LYS A 107 0.11 4.46 -20.26
N GLY A 108 0.35 3.65 -21.29
CA GLY A 108 1.57 2.85 -21.42
C GLY A 108 1.54 1.44 -20.82
N THR A 109 0.37 0.90 -20.42
CA THR A 109 0.29 -0.40 -19.72
C THR A 109 -0.72 -1.38 -20.29
N GLY A 110 -1.29 -1.12 -21.47
CA GLY A 110 -2.22 -2.02 -22.14
C GLY A 110 -3.45 -2.36 -21.28
N THR A 111 -3.97 -3.55 -21.47
CA THR A 111 -5.19 -4.06 -20.81
C THR A 111 -4.91 -4.87 -19.54
N LEU A 112 -3.66 -4.91 -19.04
CA LEU A 112 -3.25 -5.70 -17.88
C LEU A 112 -3.95 -5.23 -16.60
N SER A 113 -4.34 -6.19 -15.77
CA SER A 113 -5.13 -5.98 -14.56
C SER A 113 -4.73 -6.97 -13.45
N TYR A 114 -5.36 -6.87 -12.28
CA TYR A 114 -5.16 -7.86 -11.22
C TYR A 114 -5.58 -9.29 -11.62
N LYS A 115 -6.39 -9.45 -12.67
CA LYS A 115 -6.79 -10.77 -13.20
C LYS A 115 -5.66 -11.50 -13.93
N ASP A 116 -4.58 -10.80 -14.26
CA ASP A 116 -3.42 -11.36 -14.99
C ASP A 116 -2.32 -11.87 -14.06
N VAL A 117 -2.48 -11.69 -12.77
CA VAL A 117 -1.57 -12.17 -11.71
C VAL A 117 -2.34 -12.98 -10.66
N MET A 118 -1.63 -13.63 -9.74
CA MET A 118 -2.21 -14.41 -8.64
C MET A 118 -2.34 -13.53 -7.40
N PRO A 119 -3.55 -13.13 -6.95
CA PRO A 119 -3.74 -12.43 -5.68
C PRO A 119 -3.38 -13.33 -4.51
N ILE A 120 -2.42 -12.91 -3.66
CA ILE A 120 -1.96 -13.70 -2.51
C ILE A 120 -2.71 -13.28 -1.25
N ALA A 121 -2.52 -12.03 -0.83
CA ALA A 121 -3.21 -11.45 0.33
C ALA A 121 -3.16 -9.92 0.29
N GLY A 122 -4.22 -9.26 0.71
CA GLY A 122 -4.17 -7.91 1.24
C GLY A 122 -3.55 -7.94 2.64
N VAL A 123 -2.69 -7.00 2.96
CA VAL A 123 -1.93 -7.05 4.24
C VAL A 123 -2.13 -5.82 5.10
N ILE A 124 -2.21 -4.62 4.51
CA ILE A 124 -2.38 -3.37 5.25
C ILE A 124 -3.40 -2.44 4.58
N GLY A 125 -3.98 -1.56 5.38
CA GLY A 125 -4.64 -0.35 4.95
C GLY A 125 -3.83 0.87 5.40
N ASP A 126 -3.77 1.88 4.54
CA ASP A 126 -3.12 3.16 4.79
C ASP A 126 -4.13 4.28 4.50
N TYR A 127 -4.48 5.05 5.51
CA TYR A 127 -5.41 6.16 5.31
C TYR A 127 -4.75 7.26 4.49
N GLY A 128 -5.54 7.95 3.68
CA GLY A 128 -5.09 9.15 3.00
C GLY A 128 -4.83 10.28 3.99
N ALA A 129 -3.85 11.11 3.67
CA ALA A 129 -3.51 12.29 4.45
C ALA A 129 -3.26 13.50 3.55
N ILE A 130 -3.67 14.66 4.05
CA ILE A 130 -3.33 15.97 3.50
C ILE A 130 -2.42 16.65 4.52
N ALA A 131 -1.28 17.13 4.05
CA ALA A 131 -0.33 17.85 4.89
C ALA A 131 0.20 19.11 4.20
N VAL A 132 0.78 19.98 5.01
CA VAL A 132 1.46 21.21 4.61
C VAL A 132 2.87 21.25 5.20
N ALA A 133 3.76 22.09 4.69
CA ALA A 133 5.04 22.32 5.32
C ALA A 133 4.87 22.83 6.76
N LYS A 134 5.83 22.57 7.63
CA LYS A 134 5.73 22.88 9.08
C LYS A 134 5.49 24.35 9.36
N ASP A 135 6.06 25.23 8.56
CA ASP A 135 5.98 26.69 8.63
C ASP A 135 4.82 27.29 7.80
N SER A 136 4.03 26.46 7.11
CA SER A 136 2.88 26.90 6.34
C SER A 136 1.89 27.71 7.20
N PRO A 137 1.22 28.74 6.64
CA PRO A 137 0.17 29.48 7.35
C PRO A 137 -1.09 28.64 7.59
N TYR A 138 -1.28 27.53 6.86
CA TYR A 138 -2.45 26.67 6.99
C TYR A 138 -2.29 25.75 8.21
N ASN A 139 -3.34 25.66 9.06
CA ASN A 139 -3.34 24.85 10.27
C ASN A 139 -4.37 23.71 10.24
N ASN A 140 -5.33 23.79 9.33
CA ASN A 140 -6.37 22.79 9.11
C ASN A 140 -6.77 22.78 7.63
N PHE A 141 -7.60 21.83 7.22
CA PHE A 141 -8.02 21.74 5.82
C PHE A 141 -8.98 22.86 5.43
N SER A 142 -9.73 23.44 6.38
CA SER A 142 -10.59 24.59 6.12
C SER A 142 -9.81 25.85 5.68
N ASP A 143 -8.60 26.07 6.22
CA ASP A 143 -7.72 27.17 5.80
C ASP A 143 -7.32 27.01 4.32
N VAL A 144 -6.97 25.78 3.92
CA VAL A 144 -6.65 25.45 2.53
C VAL A 144 -7.84 25.68 1.61
N VAL A 145 -9.03 25.23 2.03
CA VAL A 145 -10.28 25.43 1.27
C VAL A 145 -10.62 26.91 1.12
N ALA A 146 -10.40 27.71 2.15
CA ALA A 146 -10.64 29.16 2.09
C ALA A 146 -9.69 29.84 1.09
N ALA A 147 -8.39 29.51 1.13
CA ALA A 147 -7.41 30.01 0.18
C ALA A 147 -7.75 29.59 -1.26
N TYR A 148 -8.08 28.32 -1.46
CA TYR A 148 -8.50 27.78 -2.75
C TYR A 148 -9.74 28.48 -3.32
N LYS A 149 -10.76 28.75 -2.49
CA LYS A 149 -11.97 29.46 -2.93
C LYS A 149 -11.72 30.92 -3.29
N ALA A 150 -10.76 31.55 -2.64
CA ALA A 150 -10.34 32.92 -2.96
C ALA A 150 -9.54 32.98 -4.27
N ASP A 151 -8.61 32.06 -4.45
CA ASP A 151 -7.82 31.92 -5.69
C ASP A 151 -7.42 30.44 -5.87
N PRO A 152 -8.08 29.69 -6.77
CA PRO A 152 -7.74 28.28 -7.02
C PRO A 152 -6.29 28.05 -7.47
N SER A 153 -5.64 29.06 -8.10
CA SER A 153 -4.27 28.96 -8.55
C SER A 153 -3.24 29.03 -7.41
N SER A 154 -3.65 29.57 -6.26
CA SER A 154 -2.78 29.71 -5.07
C SER A 154 -2.52 28.38 -4.35
N VAL A 155 -3.29 27.34 -4.62
CA VAL A 155 -3.17 26.03 -3.96
C VAL A 155 -2.82 24.96 -4.98
N LYS A 156 -1.54 24.56 -5.03
CA LYS A 156 -1.06 23.43 -5.82
C LYS A 156 -0.86 22.24 -4.91
N MET A 157 -1.32 21.06 -5.34
CA MET A 157 -1.28 19.82 -4.58
C MET A 157 -0.25 18.86 -5.15
N ALA A 158 0.76 18.51 -4.37
CA ALA A 158 1.69 17.44 -4.70
C ALA A 158 1.07 16.06 -4.44
N GLY A 159 1.51 15.06 -5.19
CA GLY A 159 1.28 13.66 -4.87
C GLY A 159 2.29 12.75 -5.56
N GLY A 160 2.62 11.63 -4.95
CA GLY A 160 3.63 10.67 -5.41
C GLY A 160 3.10 9.66 -6.44
N SER A 161 1.95 9.93 -7.06
CA SER A 161 1.34 9.05 -8.06
C SER A 161 0.80 9.83 -9.25
N VAL A 162 0.56 9.15 -10.37
CA VAL A 162 0.02 9.78 -11.58
C VAL A 162 -1.36 10.40 -11.34
N ARG A 163 -1.72 11.44 -12.10
CA ARG A 163 -3.06 12.03 -12.05
C ARG A 163 -4.12 10.95 -12.24
N GLY A 164 -5.16 10.99 -11.40
CA GLY A 164 -6.24 9.99 -11.38
C GLY A 164 -5.91 8.70 -10.61
N SER A 165 -4.75 8.60 -10.03
CA SER A 165 -4.38 7.57 -9.09
C SER A 165 -4.60 8.03 -7.64
N MET A 166 -4.06 7.28 -6.67
CA MET A 166 -4.37 7.38 -5.25
C MET A 166 -4.31 8.79 -4.67
N ASP A 167 -3.15 9.44 -4.76
CA ASP A 167 -2.93 10.73 -4.10
C ASP A 167 -3.83 11.82 -4.70
N HIS A 168 -4.03 11.76 -6.04
CA HIS A 168 -4.99 12.64 -6.70
C HIS A 168 -6.43 12.39 -6.21
N LEU A 169 -6.85 11.12 -6.04
CA LEU A 169 -8.19 10.77 -5.58
C LEU A 169 -8.44 11.22 -4.14
N ILE A 170 -7.47 11.05 -3.24
CA ILE A 170 -7.58 11.50 -1.85
C ILE A 170 -7.86 13.01 -1.80
N GLY A 171 -7.05 13.80 -2.51
CA GLY A 171 -7.24 15.24 -2.61
C GLY A 171 -8.56 15.62 -3.29
N ALA A 172 -8.88 14.98 -4.41
CA ALA A 172 -10.13 15.23 -5.13
C ALA A 172 -11.37 15.00 -4.27
N LEU A 173 -11.38 13.91 -3.48
CA LEU A 173 -12.45 13.63 -2.51
C LEU A 173 -12.56 14.71 -1.44
N ALA A 174 -11.42 15.15 -0.90
CA ALA A 174 -11.42 16.19 0.14
C ALA A 174 -11.95 17.53 -0.39
N PHE A 175 -11.49 17.97 -1.55
CA PHE A 175 -11.99 19.20 -2.17
C PHE A 175 -13.45 19.10 -2.61
N GLN A 176 -13.90 17.92 -3.12
CA GLN A 176 -15.31 17.69 -3.44
C GLN A 176 -16.19 17.78 -2.19
N ALA A 177 -15.78 17.20 -1.06
CA ALA A 177 -16.50 17.30 0.21
C ALA A 177 -16.56 18.74 0.74
N ALA A 178 -15.59 19.58 0.36
CA ALA A 178 -15.57 21.01 0.66
C ALA A 178 -16.39 21.86 -0.33
N GLY A 179 -17.11 21.22 -1.27
CA GLY A 179 -17.94 21.90 -2.28
C GLY A 179 -17.13 22.54 -3.41
N ALA A 180 -15.87 22.13 -3.61
CA ALA A 180 -15.06 22.55 -4.74
C ALA A 180 -15.17 21.54 -5.91
N ASN A 181 -14.96 22.01 -7.16
CA ASN A 181 -14.84 21.09 -8.28
C ASN A 181 -13.46 20.43 -8.25
N PRO A 182 -13.39 19.09 -8.06
CA PRO A 182 -12.10 18.40 -7.94
C PRO A 182 -11.23 18.45 -9.22
N ASN A 183 -11.83 18.74 -10.39
CA ASN A 183 -11.12 18.85 -11.65
C ASN A 183 -10.32 20.16 -11.79
N ASP A 184 -10.66 21.18 -11.03
CA ASP A 184 -10.01 22.49 -11.05
C ASP A 184 -8.78 22.54 -10.13
N VAL A 185 -8.60 21.52 -9.28
CA VAL A 185 -7.45 21.43 -8.37
C VAL A 185 -6.16 21.15 -9.16
N ILE A 186 -5.17 22.02 -9.02
CA ILE A 186 -3.87 21.87 -9.66
C ILE A 186 -3.10 20.74 -8.96
N TYR A 187 -3.04 19.59 -9.60
CA TYR A 187 -2.29 18.44 -9.10
C TYR A 187 -0.95 18.29 -9.82
N VAL A 188 0.14 18.26 -9.05
CA VAL A 188 1.52 18.06 -9.52
C VAL A 188 1.95 16.64 -9.20
N PRO A 189 2.04 15.74 -10.19
CA PRO A 189 2.44 14.35 -9.99
C PRO A 189 3.96 14.21 -9.90
N TYR A 190 4.43 13.48 -8.87
CA TYR A 190 5.82 13.06 -8.71
C TYR A 190 5.94 11.53 -8.80
N ASP A 191 7.16 11.04 -9.00
CA ASP A 191 7.46 9.59 -8.98
C ASP A 191 7.77 9.12 -7.56
N ALA A 192 6.76 8.90 -6.74
CA ALA A 192 6.73 8.50 -5.35
C ALA A 192 6.59 9.66 -4.32
N GLY A 193 6.08 9.30 -3.12
CA GLY A 193 5.78 10.23 -2.04
C GLY A 193 6.98 11.03 -1.54
N GLY A 194 8.17 10.43 -1.51
CA GLY A 194 9.39 11.15 -1.10
C GLY A 194 9.73 12.33 -2.00
N LYS A 195 9.53 12.20 -3.33
CA LYS A 195 9.73 13.33 -4.28
C LYS A 195 8.61 14.37 -4.16
N ALA A 196 7.37 13.93 -3.93
CA ALA A 196 6.26 14.83 -3.67
C ALA A 196 6.47 15.66 -2.39
N LEU A 197 6.98 15.02 -1.34
CA LEU A 197 7.36 15.69 -0.10
C LEU A 197 8.46 16.76 -0.35
N ALA A 198 9.47 16.44 -1.14
CA ALA A 198 10.50 17.40 -1.51
C ALA A 198 9.89 18.60 -2.26
N GLY A 199 8.94 18.39 -3.17
CA GLY A 199 8.21 19.46 -3.87
C GLY A 199 7.40 20.33 -2.92
N LEU A 200 6.79 19.75 -1.87
CA LEU A 200 6.13 20.50 -0.81
C LEU A 200 7.13 21.35 0.00
N LEU A 201 8.22 20.75 0.46
CA LEU A 201 9.21 21.42 1.31
C LEU A 201 10.00 22.51 0.58
N SER A 202 10.11 22.42 -0.73
CA SER A 202 10.72 23.49 -1.57
C SER A 202 9.76 24.66 -1.86
N GLY A 203 8.48 24.55 -1.49
CA GLY A 203 7.45 25.56 -1.77
C GLY A 203 6.88 25.50 -3.20
N GLU A 204 7.28 24.53 -4.02
CA GLU A 204 6.70 24.33 -5.36
C GLU A 204 5.20 24.04 -5.30
N THR A 205 4.77 23.34 -4.24
CA THR A 205 3.37 23.07 -3.94
C THR A 205 3.01 23.49 -2.50
N GLN A 206 1.77 23.81 -2.24
CA GLN A 206 1.29 24.30 -0.94
C GLN A 206 0.81 23.19 -0.04
N ILE A 207 0.31 22.12 -0.63
CA ILE A 207 -0.17 20.93 0.09
C ILE A 207 0.39 19.66 -0.58
N ILE A 208 0.45 18.60 0.20
CA ILE A 208 0.66 17.23 -0.29
C ILE A 208 -0.54 16.37 0.06
N SER A 209 -0.95 15.53 -0.88
CA SER A 209 -1.92 14.44 -0.67
C SER A 209 -1.22 13.11 -0.90
N THR A 210 -1.20 12.24 0.11
CA THR A 210 -0.50 10.95 0.05
C THR A 210 -1.03 9.98 1.12
N GLY A 211 -0.41 8.82 1.32
CA GLY A 211 -0.71 7.93 2.45
C GLY A 211 -0.18 8.49 3.77
N LEU A 212 -0.93 8.33 4.86
CA LEU A 212 -0.49 8.73 6.20
C LEU A 212 0.88 8.14 6.55
N GLY A 213 1.07 6.85 6.22
CA GLY A 213 2.32 6.14 6.49
C GLY A 213 3.56 6.77 5.85
N GLU A 214 3.40 7.43 4.70
CA GLU A 214 4.51 8.10 4.01
C GLU A 214 4.95 9.40 4.71
N LEU A 215 4.06 10.00 5.50
CA LEU A 215 4.34 11.23 6.26
C LEU A 215 4.86 10.96 7.68
N MET A 216 4.70 9.73 8.20
CA MET A 216 5.09 9.41 9.58
C MET A 216 6.58 9.64 9.87
N GLY A 217 7.45 9.43 8.87
CA GLY A 217 8.89 9.69 8.97
C GLY A 217 9.29 11.17 8.79
N ALA A 218 8.35 12.06 8.45
CA ALA A 218 8.61 13.48 8.17
C ALA A 218 7.78 14.43 9.05
N ARG A 219 7.27 13.95 10.20
CA ARG A 219 6.37 14.72 11.08
C ARG A 219 7.01 15.96 11.71
N ASP A 220 8.30 16.03 11.78
CA ASP A 220 9.06 17.20 12.17
C ASP A 220 9.08 18.31 11.11
N GLN A 221 8.88 17.94 9.82
CA GLN A 221 8.94 18.81 8.66
C GLN A 221 7.56 19.23 8.15
N VAL A 222 6.49 18.51 8.52
CA VAL A 222 5.13 18.77 8.03
C VAL A 222 4.10 18.88 9.16
N LYS A 223 2.99 19.55 8.88
CA LYS A 223 1.75 19.48 9.65
C LYS A 223 0.75 18.63 8.87
N ILE A 224 0.27 17.52 9.44
CA ILE A 224 -0.85 16.75 8.89
C ILE A 224 -2.13 17.48 9.27
N ILE A 225 -2.83 18.02 8.29
CA ILE A 225 -4.02 18.86 8.48
C ILE A 225 -5.33 18.15 8.22
N GLY A 226 -5.29 16.90 7.75
CA GLY A 226 -6.48 16.07 7.58
C GLY A 226 -6.14 14.66 7.15
N ILE A 227 -6.78 13.67 7.77
CA ILE A 227 -6.69 12.26 7.35
C ILE A 227 -8.07 11.73 6.97
N THR A 228 -8.11 10.72 6.08
CA THR A 228 -9.36 10.12 5.60
C THR A 228 -9.84 8.94 6.46
N ALA A 229 -9.34 8.83 7.68
CA ALA A 229 -9.81 7.85 8.66
C ALA A 229 -11.18 8.26 9.23
N PRO A 230 -12.04 7.29 9.61
CA PRO A 230 -13.32 7.59 10.26
C PRO A 230 -13.14 8.24 11.64
N ASP A 231 -12.09 7.86 12.36
CA ASP A 231 -11.68 8.33 13.66
C ASP A 231 -10.16 8.54 13.70
N ARG A 232 -9.63 9.25 14.71
CA ARG A 232 -8.18 9.45 14.86
C ARG A 232 -7.45 8.14 14.99
N VAL A 233 -6.32 8.03 14.30
CA VAL A 233 -5.46 6.85 14.35
C VAL A 233 -4.59 6.89 15.61
N ALA A 234 -4.61 5.82 16.40
CA ALA A 234 -3.89 5.75 17.68
C ALA A 234 -2.38 6.02 17.56
N ASP A 235 -1.76 5.63 16.44
CA ASP A 235 -0.34 5.84 16.18
C ASP A 235 -0.02 7.25 15.61
N ALA A 236 -1.07 8.06 15.36
CA ALA A 236 -0.98 9.46 14.91
C ALA A 236 -2.10 10.31 15.55
N PRO A 237 -2.16 10.40 16.89
CA PRO A 237 -3.31 10.98 17.60
C PRO A 237 -3.48 12.49 17.40
N ASP A 238 -2.43 13.18 16.98
CA ASP A 238 -2.44 14.61 16.66
C ASP A 238 -2.86 14.92 15.21
N ALA A 239 -2.98 13.90 14.34
CA ALA A 239 -3.51 14.08 12.99
C ALA A 239 -5.06 14.14 13.03
N PRO A 240 -5.69 15.31 12.74
CA PRO A 240 -7.13 15.41 12.75
C PRO A 240 -7.74 14.67 11.57
N THR A 241 -8.94 14.12 11.72
CA THR A 241 -9.67 13.57 10.57
C THR A 241 -10.30 14.70 9.75
N LEU A 242 -10.55 14.45 8.46
CA LEU A 242 -11.36 15.36 7.65
C LEU A 242 -12.79 15.39 8.17
N LYS A 243 -13.31 14.27 8.65
CA LYS A 243 -14.65 14.16 9.24
C LYS A 243 -14.83 15.05 10.48
N GLU A 244 -13.84 15.11 11.38
CA GLU A 244 -13.86 16.02 12.54
C GLU A 244 -13.96 17.50 12.14
N GLN A 245 -13.47 17.85 10.95
CA GLN A 245 -13.51 19.19 10.39
C GLN A 245 -14.78 19.45 9.54
N GLY A 246 -15.74 18.51 9.52
CA GLY A 246 -17.00 18.64 8.79
C GLY A 246 -16.94 18.17 7.33
N PHE A 247 -15.84 17.56 6.89
CA PHE A 247 -15.70 17.00 5.55
C PHE A 247 -15.86 15.48 5.61
N ASP A 248 -17.01 14.97 5.15
CA ASP A 248 -17.30 13.52 5.17
C ASP A 248 -16.53 12.79 4.07
N VAL A 249 -15.27 12.52 4.35
CA VAL A 249 -14.36 11.75 3.48
C VAL A 249 -13.76 10.61 4.26
N GLN A 250 -14.05 9.39 3.81
CA GLN A 250 -13.46 8.18 4.35
C GLN A 250 -12.84 7.39 3.20
N PHE A 251 -11.56 7.11 3.30
CA PHE A 251 -10.85 6.36 2.28
C PHE A 251 -9.63 5.65 2.89
N VAL A 252 -9.47 4.39 2.57
CA VAL A 252 -8.29 3.59 2.93
C VAL A 252 -7.67 2.99 1.68
N ASN A 253 -6.39 3.25 1.46
CA ASN A 253 -5.62 2.59 0.43
C ASN A 253 -5.15 1.22 0.96
N TRP A 254 -5.76 0.15 0.52
CA TRP A 254 -5.27 -1.19 0.81
C TRP A 254 -3.96 -1.45 0.05
N ARG A 255 -3.07 -2.26 0.64
CA ARG A 255 -1.89 -2.81 -0.04
C ARG A 255 -1.82 -4.31 0.16
N GLY A 256 -1.40 -5.00 -0.89
CA GLY A 256 -1.33 -6.46 -0.89
C GLY A 256 -0.29 -6.98 -1.87
N PHE A 257 -0.07 -8.29 -1.82
CA PHE A 257 0.92 -8.97 -2.63
C PHE A 257 0.26 -9.89 -3.66
N PHE A 258 0.89 -9.92 -4.83
CA PHE A 258 0.50 -10.72 -5.97
C PHE A 258 1.70 -11.53 -6.46
N GLY A 259 1.47 -12.79 -6.81
CA GLY A 259 2.46 -13.66 -7.44
C GLY A 259 2.20 -13.83 -8.93
N PRO A 260 3.11 -14.51 -9.66
CA PRO A 260 2.85 -14.92 -11.03
C PRO A 260 1.73 -15.98 -11.06
N LYS A 261 0.95 -16.02 -12.15
CA LYS A 261 -0.12 -17.03 -12.30
C LYS A 261 0.39 -18.48 -12.32
N SER A 262 1.65 -18.66 -12.66
CA SER A 262 2.34 -19.98 -12.66
C SER A 262 2.77 -20.45 -11.27
N MET A 263 2.58 -19.63 -10.22
CA MET A 263 2.93 -20.01 -8.84
C MET A 263 2.24 -21.32 -8.44
N SER A 264 3.00 -22.23 -7.83
CA SER A 264 2.45 -23.50 -7.37
C SER A 264 1.44 -23.29 -6.24
N GLY A 265 0.40 -24.14 -6.16
CA GLY A 265 -0.57 -24.07 -5.06
C GLY A 265 0.07 -24.23 -3.68
N GLY A 266 1.17 -24.99 -3.60
CA GLY A 266 1.95 -25.18 -2.38
C GLY A 266 2.65 -23.89 -1.92
N ASP A 267 3.32 -23.18 -2.83
CA ASP A 267 4.02 -21.94 -2.50
C ASP A 267 3.04 -20.79 -2.24
N TYR A 268 1.97 -20.74 -3.03
CA TYR A 268 0.84 -19.83 -2.75
C TYR A 268 0.34 -19.95 -1.30
N TYR A 269 0.01 -21.18 -0.87
CA TYR A 269 -0.50 -21.43 0.50
C TYR A 269 0.53 -21.04 1.56
N LYS A 270 1.82 -21.40 1.37
CA LYS A 270 2.90 -21.09 2.30
C LYS A 270 3.10 -19.58 2.44
N ILE A 271 3.15 -18.84 1.32
CA ILE A 271 3.33 -17.39 1.31
C ILE A 271 2.12 -16.71 1.97
N ALA A 272 0.90 -17.09 1.59
CA ALA A 272 -0.30 -16.52 2.20
C ALA A 272 -0.32 -16.73 3.71
N LYS A 273 -0.03 -17.96 4.17
CA LYS A 273 0.05 -18.28 5.60
C LYS A 273 1.15 -17.47 6.31
N MET A 274 2.32 -17.38 5.73
CA MET A 274 3.46 -16.63 6.28
C MET A 274 3.13 -15.13 6.43
N LEU A 275 2.47 -14.52 5.45
CA LEU A 275 1.99 -13.14 5.52
C LEU A 275 0.95 -12.93 6.64
N GLY A 276 0.14 -13.95 6.95
CA GLY A 276 -0.79 -13.90 8.07
C GLY A 276 -0.14 -14.12 9.43
N ASP A 277 0.82 -15.03 9.50
CA ASP A 277 1.49 -15.35 10.76
C ASP A 277 2.42 -14.23 11.22
N VAL A 278 3.12 -13.57 10.30
CA VAL A 278 3.98 -12.42 10.63
C VAL A 278 3.17 -11.29 11.28
N GLN A 279 1.92 -11.08 10.88
CA GLN A 279 1.07 -10.03 11.48
C GLN A 279 0.77 -10.22 12.97
N LYS A 280 1.06 -11.40 13.52
CA LYS A 280 0.89 -11.72 14.94
C LYS A 280 2.17 -11.48 15.75
N THR A 281 3.25 -11.04 15.11
CA THR A 281 4.57 -10.88 15.73
C THR A 281 4.83 -9.46 16.19
N PRO A 282 5.67 -9.26 17.22
CA PRO A 282 6.10 -7.93 17.64
C PRO A 282 6.90 -7.17 16.58
N GLU A 283 7.62 -7.89 15.70
CA GLU A 283 8.36 -7.31 14.58
C GLU A 283 7.43 -6.62 13.58
N TRP A 284 6.31 -7.27 13.25
CA TRP A 284 5.28 -6.66 12.40
C TRP A 284 4.61 -5.48 13.10
N GLU A 285 4.26 -5.63 14.37
CA GLU A 285 3.60 -4.56 15.12
C GLU A 285 4.47 -3.30 15.18
N ALA A 286 5.79 -3.45 15.33
CA ALA A 286 6.74 -2.34 15.25
C ALA A 286 6.72 -1.65 13.88
N VAL A 287 6.67 -2.42 12.78
CA VAL A 287 6.55 -1.90 11.41
C VAL A 287 5.20 -1.20 11.21
N ARG A 288 4.10 -1.82 11.64
CA ARG A 288 2.75 -1.29 11.51
C ARG A 288 2.61 0.06 12.23
N LYS A 289 3.01 0.15 13.50
CA LYS A 289 2.95 1.36 14.31
C LYS A 289 3.79 2.50 13.73
N ARG A 290 5.02 2.18 13.32
CA ARG A 290 5.93 3.16 12.69
C ARG A 290 5.31 3.85 11.49
N ASN A 291 4.43 3.16 10.77
CA ASN A 291 3.76 3.66 9.57
C ASN A 291 2.28 4.03 9.81
N ALA A 292 1.77 3.93 11.03
CA ALA A 292 0.36 4.14 11.35
C ALA A 292 -0.62 3.34 10.44
N TRP A 293 -0.21 2.14 10.00
CA TRP A 293 -1.05 1.28 9.17
C TRP A 293 -2.10 0.54 9.99
N VAL A 294 -3.15 0.09 9.32
CA VAL A 294 -4.14 -0.84 9.88
C VAL A 294 -3.99 -2.22 9.23
N ASN A 295 -4.15 -3.27 10.01
CA ASN A 295 -4.12 -4.64 9.51
C ASN A 295 -5.43 -4.96 8.77
N ILE A 296 -5.33 -5.49 7.54
CA ILE A 296 -6.48 -5.93 6.74
C ILE A 296 -6.24 -7.31 6.11
N TYR A 297 -5.60 -8.23 6.83
CA TYR A 297 -5.24 -9.53 6.30
C TYR A 297 -6.46 -10.31 5.78
N ASN A 298 -6.51 -10.50 4.48
CA ASN A 298 -7.56 -11.19 3.75
C ASN A 298 -6.97 -12.08 2.64
N PRO A 299 -6.49 -13.30 2.97
CA PRO A 299 -5.81 -14.17 2.00
C PRO A 299 -6.81 -14.87 1.06
N GLY A 300 -6.31 -15.30 -0.07
CA GLY A 300 -6.98 -16.24 -0.97
C GLY A 300 -8.29 -15.72 -1.53
N LYS A 301 -9.32 -16.57 -1.49
CA LYS A 301 -10.64 -16.22 -2.01
C LYS A 301 -11.22 -14.94 -1.40
N LYS A 302 -10.93 -14.66 -0.12
CA LYS A 302 -11.34 -13.41 0.52
C LYS A 302 -10.69 -12.19 -0.13
N PHE A 303 -9.47 -12.34 -0.63
CA PHE A 303 -8.80 -11.26 -1.35
C PHE A 303 -9.40 -11.05 -2.75
N ASP A 304 -9.74 -12.13 -3.46
CA ASP A 304 -10.45 -12.03 -4.74
C ASP A 304 -11.81 -11.34 -4.58
N GLU A 305 -12.61 -11.73 -3.59
CA GLU A 305 -13.90 -11.11 -3.27
C GLU A 305 -13.74 -9.63 -2.91
N PHE A 306 -12.71 -9.31 -2.13
CA PHE A 306 -12.36 -7.93 -1.80
C PHE A 306 -12.01 -7.11 -3.04
N LEU A 307 -11.19 -7.64 -3.97
CA LEU A 307 -10.81 -6.96 -5.21
C LEU A 307 -12.02 -6.73 -6.13
N GLN A 308 -12.96 -7.66 -6.17
CA GLN A 308 -14.22 -7.48 -6.91
C GLN A 308 -15.04 -6.34 -6.32
N LYS A 309 -15.27 -6.34 -5.00
CA LYS A 309 -15.98 -5.28 -4.29
C LYS A 309 -15.30 -3.92 -4.48
N GLN A 310 -13.97 -3.86 -4.35
CA GLN A 310 -13.20 -2.65 -4.62
C GLN A 310 -13.37 -2.16 -6.06
N THR A 311 -13.50 -3.07 -7.03
CA THR A 311 -13.75 -2.68 -8.43
C THR A 311 -15.12 -2.00 -8.58
N GLU A 312 -16.15 -2.49 -7.91
CA GLU A 312 -17.49 -1.90 -7.93
C GLU A 312 -17.48 -0.51 -7.24
N GLU A 313 -16.93 -0.42 -6.04
CA GLU A 313 -16.82 0.82 -5.26
C GLU A 313 -16.03 1.90 -6.01
N MET A 314 -14.87 1.55 -6.56
CA MET A 314 -14.05 2.48 -7.33
C MET A 314 -14.71 2.90 -8.64
N THR A 315 -15.46 2.00 -9.31
CA THR A 315 -16.24 2.35 -10.49
C THR A 315 -17.32 3.39 -10.16
N ALA A 316 -18.04 3.19 -9.07
CA ALA A 316 -19.05 4.15 -8.60
C ALA A 316 -18.42 5.51 -8.25
N LEU A 317 -17.29 5.50 -7.54
CA LEU A 317 -16.54 6.70 -7.18
C LEU A 317 -16.07 7.47 -8.42
N MET A 318 -15.44 6.80 -9.38
CA MET A 318 -14.93 7.43 -10.60
C MET A 318 -16.04 8.03 -11.47
N LYS A 319 -17.23 7.39 -11.51
CA LYS A 319 -18.41 7.97 -12.13
C LYS A 319 -18.86 9.25 -11.42
N LYS A 320 -18.94 9.21 -10.07
CA LYS A 320 -19.31 10.37 -9.27
C LYS A 320 -18.33 11.55 -9.47
N LEU A 321 -17.06 11.28 -9.66
CA LEU A 321 -16.02 12.29 -9.92
C LEU A 321 -15.96 12.73 -11.40
N GLY A 322 -16.79 12.17 -12.29
CA GLY A 322 -16.79 12.50 -13.71
C GLY A 322 -15.55 12.01 -14.49
N VAL A 323 -14.85 11.03 -13.93
CA VAL A 323 -13.64 10.47 -14.55
C VAL A 323 -13.99 9.44 -15.63
N ILE A 324 -15.06 8.67 -15.43
CA ILE A 324 -15.56 7.66 -16.38
C ILE A 324 -17.06 7.80 -16.62
#